data_89eb70c8569afaff2a4e6ebae10cc463
#
_entry.id   89eb70c8569afaff2a4e6ebae10cc463
#
_cell.length_a   1.000
_cell.length_b   1.000
_cell.length_c   1.000
_cell.angle_alpha   90.00
_cell.angle_beta   90.00
_cell.angle_gamma   90.00
#
_symmetry.space_group_name_H-M   'P 1'
#
loop_
_entity.id
_entity.type
_entity.pdbx_description
1 polymer ?
#
loop_
_entity_poly.entity_id
_entity_poly.type
_entity_poly.pdbx_seq_one_letter_code
_entity_poly.pdbx_strand_id
1 'polypeptide(L)'
;MATGKINVSVDNIFPLIKKFLYSDHEIFLRELISNATDATLKLKHLTSIGEAKVDYGNPIIEVKVDKEGKKLHVIDQGLGMTEEEVKKYINEVAFSGAEEFLNKYEDSAKDAGIIGHFGLGFYSAFMVAEKVEIITKSFKDEPAVHWTCDGSPKFTTKKSNKETRGTEIILHIAEDSTEFLEEHRITELLKKYNKFMPVPIKFGMKTETLPKPEGAKEEDPAPTKEVDNIINNPNPAWTKQPTDLKEQDYKDFYREMYPMQFEEPLFNIHLNVDYPFNLTGILYFPKLTNDLNVQKDRIQLYQNQVFVTDNVEGIVPEFLTMLRGVIDSPDIPLNVSRSYLQADGAVKKISSYITRKVADKLSSLFKNNREDFEAKWNDIKIVIEYGMLSEDKFFEKADKFALYPTVDGTFFTFEELQEKIKASQTDKDDKTVVLYASDKEAQHSYIEAAKAKGYEVLLLDSPIIGHLMQKLETSKEKISFARVDADHIDKLIQKEETQISKLSDEEKETLKTELEKVIGEKSSYTVQLEAMDSDASPFIITEPEFMRRMKEMQQTGGGGMFGMGNMPEMYNLIVNTNHELVGEILSTKTAKKKERLINQSLDLARLSKGLLKGAELTEFIKRSYEMVK
;
A
#
# COMPACT_ATOMS: atom_id res chain seq x y z
N MET A 1 50.28 4.90 30.98
CA MET A 1 49.09 4.49 30.26
C MET A 1 49.16 2.98 30.06
N ALA A 2 48.21 2.22 30.57
CA ALA A 2 48.14 0.79 30.29
C ALA A 2 47.34 0.59 28.99
N THR A 3 47.96 0.02 27.98
CA THR A 3 47.30 -0.40 26.72
C THR A 3 47.01 -1.89 26.84
N GLY A 4 45.75 -2.26 26.76
CA GLY A 4 45.29 -3.66 26.74
C GLY A 4 44.53 -3.95 25.46
N LYS A 5 44.46 -5.22 25.06
CA LYS A 5 43.54 -5.69 23.96
C LYS A 5 42.22 -6.09 24.60
N ILE A 6 41.13 -5.70 23.96
CA ILE A 6 39.78 -6.22 24.30
C ILE A 6 39.73 -7.67 23.79
N ASN A 7 39.53 -8.63 24.68
CA ASN A 7 39.38 -10.04 24.32
C ASN A 7 37.91 -10.42 24.43
N VAL A 8 37.39 -11.09 23.40
CA VAL A 8 36.06 -11.67 23.40
C VAL A 8 36.19 -13.16 23.69
N SER A 9 35.52 -13.65 24.75
CA SER A 9 35.48 -15.08 25.05
C SER A 9 34.43 -15.76 24.14
N VAL A 10 34.84 -16.76 23.40
CA VAL A 10 33.97 -17.57 22.52
C VAL A 10 32.84 -18.22 23.34
N ASP A 11 33.09 -18.57 24.62
CA ASP A 11 32.06 -19.15 25.52
C ASP A 11 30.83 -18.25 25.70
N ASN A 12 30.98 -16.94 25.50
CA ASN A 12 29.90 -15.96 25.63
C ASN A 12 29.20 -15.64 24.30
N ILE A 13 29.82 -15.96 23.16
CA ILE A 13 29.28 -15.57 21.83
C ILE A 13 28.07 -16.43 21.45
N PHE A 14 28.14 -17.76 21.63
CA PHE A 14 27.03 -18.65 21.27
C PHE A 14 25.72 -18.33 22.01
N PRO A 15 25.72 -18.10 23.36
CA PRO A 15 24.51 -17.68 24.05
C PRO A 15 23.99 -16.31 23.58
N LEU A 16 24.88 -15.38 23.18
CA LEU A 16 24.49 -14.08 22.65
C LEU A 16 23.87 -14.21 21.26
N ILE A 17 24.44 -15.01 20.38
CA ILE A 17 23.89 -15.30 19.05
C ILE A 17 22.49 -15.92 19.20
N LYS A 18 22.37 -16.96 20.05
CA LYS A 18 21.10 -17.68 20.29
C LYS A 18 20.01 -16.77 20.86
N LYS A 19 20.34 -15.79 21.71
CA LYS A 19 19.39 -14.98 22.46
C LYS A 19 19.09 -13.62 21.85
N PHE A 20 20.03 -13.00 21.12
CA PHE A 20 19.94 -11.60 20.74
C PHE A 20 20.14 -11.32 19.26
N LEU A 21 20.75 -12.22 18.48
CA LEU A 21 21.04 -11.95 17.08
C LEU A 21 19.83 -12.13 16.18
N TYR A 22 18.98 -13.09 16.51
CA TYR A 22 17.79 -13.42 15.76
C TYR A 22 16.58 -13.48 16.70
N SER A 23 15.57 -12.67 16.38
CA SER A 23 14.31 -12.64 17.14
C SER A 23 13.38 -13.81 16.82
N ASP A 24 13.62 -14.50 15.70
CA ASP A 24 12.77 -15.57 15.18
C ASP A 24 13.63 -16.78 14.80
N HIS A 25 13.30 -17.94 15.36
CA HIS A 25 14.00 -19.20 15.10
C HIS A 25 13.84 -19.69 13.66
N GLU A 26 12.74 -19.35 13.00
CA GLU A 26 12.46 -19.74 11.60
C GLU A 26 13.55 -19.32 10.61
N ILE A 27 14.31 -18.26 10.93
CA ILE A 27 15.33 -17.67 10.07
C ILE A 27 16.49 -18.63 9.78
N PHE A 28 16.72 -19.66 10.63
CA PHE A 28 17.82 -20.61 10.44
C PHE A 28 17.80 -21.24 9.03
N LEU A 29 16.63 -21.63 8.55
CA LEU A 29 16.50 -22.28 7.25
C LEU A 29 16.84 -21.33 6.10
N ARG A 30 16.36 -20.08 6.18
CA ARG A 30 16.73 -19.01 5.23
C ARG A 30 18.23 -18.81 5.14
N GLU A 31 18.92 -18.73 6.27
CA GLU A 31 20.35 -18.50 6.33
C GLU A 31 21.15 -19.68 5.75
N LEU A 32 20.77 -20.92 6.07
CA LEU A 32 21.43 -22.11 5.52
C LEU A 32 21.23 -22.24 4.01
N ILE A 33 20.02 -21.99 3.50
CA ILE A 33 19.73 -21.98 2.06
C ILE A 33 20.49 -20.84 1.37
N SER A 34 20.60 -19.66 2.01
CA SER A 34 21.38 -18.54 1.46
C SER A 34 22.86 -18.91 1.33
N ASN A 35 23.45 -19.59 2.34
CA ASN A 35 24.83 -20.05 2.27
C ASN A 35 25.04 -21.12 1.16
N ALA A 36 24.09 -22.06 1.01
CA ALA A 36 24.10 -23.05 -0.07
C ALA A 36 23.99 -22.40 -1.46
N THR A 37 23.17 -21.36 -1.57
CA THR A 37 23.01 -20.55 -2.77
C THR A 37 24.32 -19.83 -3.11
N ASP A 38 24.93 -19.15 -2.13
CA ASP A 38 26.21 -18.46 -2.33
C ASP A 38 27.34 -19.40 -2.77
N ALA A 39 27.43 -20.58 -2.14
CA ALA A 39 28.42 -21.60 -2.54
C ALA A 39 28.23 -22.02 -4.00
N THR A 40 26.98 -22.11 -4.46
CA THR A 40 26.61 -22.48 -5.82
C THR A 40 26.89 -21.34 -6.81
N LEU A 41 26.53 -20.09 -6.47
CA LEU A 41 26.76 -18.92 -7.32
C LEU A 41 28.26 -18.58 -7.44
N LYS A 42 29.03 -18.72 -6.37
CA LYS A 42 30.50 -18.58 -6.39
C LYS A 42 31.13 -19.60 -7.33
N LEU A 43 30.69 -20.84 -7.29
CA LEU A 43 31.15 -21.88 -8.24
C LEU A 43 30.83 -21.48 -9.67
N LYS A 44 29.61 -21.02 -9.96
CA LYS A 44 29.20 -20.52 -11.27
C LYS A 44 30.14 -19.43 -11.78
N HIS A 45 30.43 -18.46 -10.91
CA HIS A 45 31.34 -17.37 -11.24
C HIS A 45 32.76 -17.86 -11.53
N LEU A 46 33.35 -18.68 -10.63
CA LEU A 46 34.70 -19.23 -10.83
C LEU A 46 34.82 -20.10 -12.09
N THR A 47 33.77 -20.83 -12.43
CA THR A 47 33.73 -21.62 -13.65
C THR A 47 33.66 -20.72 -14.89
N SER A 48 32.85 -19.63 -14.84
CA SER A 48 32.72 -18.69 -15.98
C SER A 48 34.02 -17.94 -16.29
N ILE A 49 34.85 -17.63 -15.28
CA ILE A 49 36.15 -16.99 -15.48
C ILE A 49 37.32 -17.99 -15.64
N GLY A 50 37.02 -19.29 -15.62
CA GLY A 50 37.99 -20.36 -15.86
C GLY A 50 38.93 -20.70 -14.69
N GLU A 51 38.69 -20.15 -13.47
CA GLU A 51 39.43 -20.49 -12.23
C GLU A 51 39.03 -21.88 -11.69
N ALA A 52 37.76 -22.26 -11.79
CA ALA A 52 37.29 -23.59 -11.45
C ALA A 52 37.17 -24.46 -12.71
N LYS A 53 38.04 -25.47 -12.85
CA LYS A 53 38.06 -26.40 -13.97
C LYS A 53 37.17 -27.62 -13.70
N VAL A 54 35.91 -27.37 -13.37
CA VAL A 54 34.91 -28.41 -13.09
C VAL A 54 33.63 -28.11 -13.88
N ASP A 55 32.87 -29.15 -14.18
CA ASP A 55 31.56 -28.95 -14.78
C ASP A 55 30.60 -28.37 -13.74
N TYR A 56 30.01 -27.23 -14.07
CA TYR A 56 28.99 -26.60 -13.19
C TYR A 56 27.73 -27.45 -13.13
N GLY A 57 27.30 -28.00 -14.28
CA GLY A 57 26.06 -28.79 -14.39
C GLY A 57 24.79 -27.98 -14.08
N ASN A 58 23.81 -28.64 -13.52
CA ASN A 58 22.54 -28.05 -13.05
C ASN A 58 22.40 -28.25 -11.54
N PRO A 59 23.09 -27.48 -10.72
CA PRO A 59 23.08 -27.67 -9.28
C PRO A 59 21.72 -27.39 -8.67
N ILE A 60 21.34 -28.23 -7.72
CA ILE A 60 20.09 -28.14 -6.95
C ILE A 60 20.46 -28.13 -5.46
N ILE A 61 19.79 -27.31 -4.67
CA ILE A 61 19.85 -27.38 -3.22
C ILE A 61 18.76 -28.37 -2.80
N GLU A 62 19.12 -29.40 -2.04
CA GLU A 62 18.16 -30.40 -1.55
C GLU A 62 17.96 -30.26 -0.06
N VAL A 63 16.71 -30.19 0.39
CA VAL A 63 16.31 -30.23 1.80
C VAL A 63 15.63 -31.56 2.06
N LYS A 64 16.04 -32.25 3.16
CA LYS A 64 15.46 -33.54 3.58
C LYS A 64 15.17 -33.54 5.06
N VAL A 65 14.04 -34.10 5.45
CA VAL A 65 13.68 -34.37 6.82
C VAL A 65 13.82 -35.89 7.08
N ASP A 66 14.65 -36.24 8.04
CA ASP A 66 14.71 -37.56 8.63
C ASP A 66 14.00 -37.52 9.99
N LYS A 67 12.72 -37.87 9.98
CA LYS A 67 11.86 -37.77 11.15
C LYS A 67 12.23 -38.79 12.22
N GLU A 68 12.66 -40.02 11.81
CA GLU A 68 13.07 -41.08 12.72
C GLU A 68 14.42 -40.76 13.40
N GLY A 69 15.38 -40.25 12.60
CA GLY A 69 16.67 -39.82 13.09
C GLY A 69 16.67 -38.45 13.75
N LYS A 70 15.51 -37.74 13.79
CA LYS A 70 15.36 -36.34 14.26
C LYS A 70 16.35 -35.39 13.59
N LYS A 71 16.52 -35.49 12.27
CA LYS A 71 17.49 -34.69 11.52
C LYS A 71 16.86 -33.90 10.39
N LEU A 72 17.41 -32.72 10.15
CA LEU A 72 17.15 -31.94 8.97
C LEU A 72 18.45 -31.79 8.17
N HIS A 73 18.40 -32.04 6.88
CA HIS A 73 19.54 -31.97 5.98
C HIS A 73 19.36 -30.82 4.99
N VAL A 74 20.42 -30.05 4.79
CA VAL A 74 20.53 -29.06 3.70
C VAL A 74 21.76 -29.40 2.89
N ILE A 75 21.59 -29.70 1.61
CA ILE A 75 22.61 -30.27 0.72
C ILE A 75 22.76 -29.36 -0.49
N ASP A 76 23.98 -28.87 -0.72
CA ASP A 76 24.33 -28.11 -1.94
C ASP A 76 25.35 -28.87 -2.81
N GLN A 77 25.47 -28.43 -4.07
CA GLN A 77 26.44 -28.89 -5.04
C GLN A 77 27.42 -27.77 -5.42
N GLY A 78 27.62 -26.81 -4.52
CA GLY A 78 28.47 -25.64 -4.71
C GLY A 78 29.95 -25.92 -4.63
N LEU A 79 30.72 -24.92 -4.17
CA LEU A 79 32.19 -25.00 -4.05
C LEU A 79 32.68 -26.13 -3.15
N GLY A 80 31.92 -26.47 -2.10
CA GLY A 80 32.43 -27.23 -0.97
C GLY A 80 33.57 -26.51 -0.26
N MET A 81 34.18 -27.18 0.74
CA MET A 81 35.27 -26.61 1.55
C MET A 81 36.38 -27.63 1.77
N THR A 82 37.62 -27.15 1.78
CA THR A 82 38.81 -27.88 2.30
C THR A 82 38.84 -27.85 3.83
N GLU A 83 39.70 -28.62 4.48
CA GLU A 83 39.84 -28.58 5.92
C GLU A 83 40.30 -27.21 6.44
N GLU A 84 41.14 -26.52 5.70
CA GLU A 84 41.59 -25.16 6.02
C GLU A 84 40.45 -24.15 5.88
N GLU A 85 39.65 -24.29 4.82
CA GLU A 85 38.47 -23.44 4.58
C GLU A 85 37.39 -23.66 5.67
N VAL A 86 37.18 -24.89 6.14
CA VAL A 86 36.29 -25.19 7.26
C VAL A 86 36.78 -24.48 8.52
N LYS A 87 38.09 -24.54 8.83
CA LYS A 87 38.69 -23.85 9.98
C LYS A 87 38.51 -22.32 9.86
N LYS A 88 38.65 -21.77 8.68
CA LYS A 88 38.53 -20.33 8.43
C LYS A 88 37.08 -19.82 8.42
N TYR A 89 36.17 -20.47 7.69
CA TYR A 89 34.81 -19.96 7.46
C TYR A 89 33.79 -20.45 8.47
N ILE A 90 34.07 -21.57 9.16
CA ILE A 90 33.13 -22.17 10.13
C ILE A 90 33.59 -21.92 11.57
N ASN A 91 34.91 -21.93 11.86
CA ASN A 91 35.40 -21.80 13.24
C ASN A 91 35.76 -20.36 13.63
N GLU A 92 35.91 -19.44 12.66
CA GLU A 92 36.11 -18.01 12.94
C GLU A 92 34.75 -17.28 12.85
N VAL A 93 34.22 -16.94 14.02
CA VAL A 93 32.94 -16.23 14.13
C VAL A 93 33.02 -14.83 13.51
N ALA A 94 32.00 -14.44 12.75
CA ALA A 94 31.91 -13.17 12.02
C ALA A 94 32.98 -13.00 10.92
N PHE A 95 33.54 -14.10 10.41
CA PHE A 95 34.36 -14.07 9.21
C PHE A 95 33.47 -14.36 7.97
N SER A 96 33.38 -13.40 7.06
CA SER A 96 32.56 -13.52 5.85
C SER A 96 33.35 -14.00 4.64
N GLY A 97 33.21 -15.28 4.28
CA GLY A 97 33.76 -15.80 3.01
C GLY A 97 33.08 -15.21 1.76
N ALA A 98 31.93 -14.58 1.90
CA ALA A 98 31.26 -13.83 0.84
C ALA A 98 31.94 -12.47 0.61
N GLU A 99 32.24 -11.74 1.68
CA GLU A 99 32.95 -10.46 1.60
C GLU A 99 34.38 -10.64 1.06
N GLU A 100 35.11 -11.66 1.53
CA GLU A 100 36.41 -12.00 0.97
C GLU A 100 36.35 -12.29 -0.53
N PHE A 101 35.34 -13.02 -0.98
CA PHE A 101 35.11 -13.32 -2.39
C PHE A 101 34.82 -12.05 -3.21
N LEU A 102 33.91 -11.20 -2.74
CA LEU A 102 33.58 -9.94 -3.40
C LEU A 102 34.80 -9.01 -3.49
N ASN A 103 35.60 -8.89 -2.43
CA ASN A 103 36.83 -8.08 -2.43
C ASN A 103 37.90 -8.63 -3.40
N LYS A 104 38.02 -9.96 -3.51
CA LYS A 104 38.96 -10.59 -4.45
C LYS A 104 38.58 -10.41 -5.93
N TYR A 105 37.30 -10.37 -6.21
CA TYR A 105 36.75 -10.32 -7.58
C TYR A 105 35.92 -9.05 -7.84
N GLU A 106 36.28 -7.92 -7.20
CA GLU A 106 35.51 -6.67 -7.14
C GLU A 106 34.95 -6.21 -8.49
N ASP A 107 35.74 -6.32 -9.57
CA ASP A 107 35.32 -5.87 -10.91
C ASP A 107 34.42 -6.87 -11.65
N SER A 108 34.49 -8.18 -11.32
CA SER A 108 33.79 -9.23 -12.05
C SER A 108 32.65 -9.88 -11.26
N ALA A 109 32.62 -9.71 -9.93
CA ALA A 109 31.65 -10.35 -9.05
C ALA A 109 30.49 -9.42 -8.60
N LYS A 110 30.45 -8.16 -9.06
CA LYS A 110 29.36 -7.21 -8.71
C LYS A 110 27.97 -7.78 -9.07
N ASP A 111 27.89 -8.50 -10.17
CA ASP A 111 26.65 -9.10 -10.66
C ASP A 111 26.49 -10.58 -10.26
N ALA A 112 27.35 -11.09 -9.39
CA ALA A 112 27.31 -12.51 -8.99
C ALA A 112 26.14 -12.85 -8.07
N GLY A 113 25.39 -11.86 -7.57
CA GLY A 113 24.18 -12.05 -6.73
C GLY A 113 24.49 -12.67 -5.36
N ILE A 114 25.69 -12.46 -4.82
CA ILE A 114 26.10 -13.00 -3.52
C ILE A 114 25.25 -12.39 -2.39
N ILE A 115 24.76 -13.25 -1.50
CA ILE A 115 23.76 -12.93 -0.48
C ILE A 115 24.37 -12.64 0.88
N GLY A 116 25.39 -13.43 1.29
CA GLY A 116 25.99 -13.38 2.61
C GLY A 116 26.97 -12.21 2.79
N HIS A 117 26.89 -11.50 3.94
CA HIS A 117 27.77 -10.38 4.26
C HIS A 117 28.43 -10.49 5.65
N PHE A 118 27.74 -11.08 6.64
CA PHE A 118 28.13 -10.93 8.05
C PHE A 118 28.91 -12.11 8.65
N GLY A 119 28.99 -13.25 7.96
CA GLY A 119 29.68 -14.45 8.48
C GLY A 119 29.03 -15.06 9.74
N LEU A 120 27.77 -14.76 10.00
CA LEU A 120 27.04 -15.20 11.20
C LEU A 120 25.87 -16.15 10.90
N GLY A 121 25.41 -16.20 9.65
CA GLY A 121 24.21 -16.93 9.24
C GLY A 121 24.26 -18.43 9.57
N PHE A 122 25.43 -19.07 9.43
CA PHE A 122 25.60 -20.49 9.76
C PHE A 122 25.25 -20.81 11.22
N TYR A 123 25.59 -19.92 12.14
CA TYR A 123 25.38 -20.16 13.57
C TYR A 123 23.90 -20.14 13.99
N SER A 124 23.00 -19.65 13.13
CA SER A 124 21.56 -19.75 13.32
C SER A 124 21.09 -21.22 13.42
N ALA A 125 21.83 -22.17 12.86
CA ALA A 125 21.59 -23.61 12.99
C ALA A 125 21.48 -24.06 14.45
N PHE A 126 22.28 -23.49 15.35
CA PHE A 126 22.28 -23.82 16.78
C PHE A 126 21.08 -23.25 17.56
N MET A 127 20.23 -22.48 16.92
CA MET A 127 18.95 -22.03 17.51
C MET A 127 17.94 -23.18 17.61
N VAL A 128 18.03 -24.15 16.68
CA VAL A 128 17.06 -25.25 16.54
C VAL A 128 17.70 -26.62 16.69
N ALA A 129 19.04 -26.71 16.69
CA ALA A 129 19.78 -27.95 16.75
C ALA A 129 20.63 -28.05 18.02
N GLU A 130 20.64 -29.23 18.65
CA GLU A 130 21.56 -29.57 19.75
C GLU A 130 22.95 -29.96 19.24
N LYS A 131 23.04 -30.41 17.97
CA LYS A 131 24.29 -30.79 17.32
C LYS A 131 24.19 -30.51 15.83
N VAL A 132 25.29 -29.99 15.25
CA VAL A 132 25.40 -29.73 13.80
C VAL A 132 26.59 -30.52 13.24
N GLU A 133 26.38 -31.17 12.11
CA GLU A 133 27.44 -31.84 11.34
C GLU A 133 27.56 -31.19 9.96
N ILE A 134 28.78 -31.06 9.46
CA ILE A 134 29.07 -30.61 8.09
C ILE A 134 29.90 -31.70 7.40
N ILE A 135 29.40 -32.20 6.28
CA ILE A 135 30.11 -33.12 5.41
C ILE A 135 30.37 -32.41 4.09
N THR A 136 31.62 -32.06 3.81
CA THR A 136 31.95 -31.22 2.66
C THR A 136 33.11 -31.76 1.83
N LYS A 137 33.03 -31.57 0.52
CA LYS A 137 34.07 -31.87 -0.47
C LYS A 137 34.28 -30.67 -1.37
N SER A 138 35.47 -30.09 -1.31
CA SER A 138 35.86 -28.96 -2.15
C SER A 138 35.87 -29.35 -3.64
N PHE A 139 35.64 -28.38 -4.52
CA PHE A 139 35.91 -28.52 -5.96
C PHE A 139 37.42 -28.69 -6.28
N LYS A 140 38.28 -28.36 -5.33
CA LYS A 140 39.71 -28.61 -5.35
C LYS A 140 39.98 -30.09 -5.11
N ASP A 141 41.13 -30.59 -5.62
CA ASP A 141 41.54 -31.99 -5.40
C ASP A 141 42.12 -32.22 -3.99
N GLU A 142 41.23 -32.11 -2.98
CA GLU A 142 41.59 -32.31 -1.57
C GLU A 142 40.62 -33.28 -0.90
N PRO A 143 41.01 -33.97 0.20
CA PRO A 143 40.13 -34.91 0.91
C PRO A 143 38.85 -34.23 1.41
N ALA A 144 37.74 -34.98 1.41
CA ALA A 144 36.50 -34.53 2.03
C ALA A 144 36.61 -34.48 3.55
N VAL A 145 35.89 -33.56 4.16
CA VAL A 145 35.94 -33.26 5.60
C VAL A 145 34.58 -33.53 6.25
N HIS A 146 34.62 -34.11 7.44
CA HIS A 146 33.45 -34.20 8.32
C HIS A 146 33.76 -33.41 9.60
N TRP A 147 33.05 -32.32 9.79
CA TRP A 147 33.09 -31.44 10.98
C TRP A 147 31.85 -31.64 11.83
N THR A 148 32.01 -31.54 13.15
CA THR A 148 30.91 -31.74 14.09
C THR A 148 31.07 -30.82 15.31
N CYS A 149 29.96 -30.19 15.75
CA CYS A 149 29.89 -29.33 16.93
C CYS A 149 28.54 -29.52 17.64
N ASP A 150 28.54 -29.46 18.95
CA ASP A 150 27.37 -29.57 19.83
C ASP A 150 26.91 -28.20 20.38
N GLY A 151 27.33 -27.12 19.75
CA GLY A 151 27.04 -25.75 20.21
C GLY A 151 27.95 -25.27 21.36
N SER A 152 28.90 -26.10 21.81
CA SER A 152 29.99 -25.67 22.66
C SER A 152 31.13 -25.04 21.82
N PRO A 153 32.13 -24.36 22.43
CA PRO A 153 33.27 -23.85 21.69
C PRO A 153 34.16 -24.95 21.08
N LYS A 154 33.85 -26.20 21.31
CA LYS A 154 34.64 -27.36 20.86
C LYS A 154 34.01 -27.95 19.59
N PHE A 155 34.89 -28.27 18.65
CA PHE A 155 34.51 -28.99 17.43
C PHE A 155 35.43 -30.18 17.19
N THR A 156 34.99 -31.10 16.35
CA THR A 156 35.85 -32.19 15.88
C THR A 156 35.84 -32.23 14.37
N THR A 157 37.00 -32.54 13.77
CA THR A 157 37.13 -32.76 12.32
C THR A 157 37.73 -34.13 12.05
N LYS A 158 37.25 -34.81 11.01
CA LYS A 158 37.81 -36.06 10.49
C LYS A 158 37.66 -36.15 9.00
N LYS A 159 38.40 -37.01 8.34
CA LYS A 159 38.22 -37.27 6.90
C LYS A 159 36.87 -37.92 6.65
N SER A 160 36.25 -37.58 5.54
CA SER A 160 35.00 -38.15 5.06
C SER A 160 35.20 -38.91 3.73
N ASN A 161 34.28 -39.83 3.42
CA ASN A 161 34.25 -40.58 2.18
C ASN A 161 33.32 -39.91 1.12
N LYS A 162 32.93 -38.65 1.30
CA LYS A 162 32.11 -37.93 0.31
C LYS A 162 32.91 -37.78 -1.00
N GLU A 163 32.39 -38.32 -2.09
CA GLU A 163 33.05 -38.31 -3.40
C GLU A 163 32.68 -37.07 -4.23
N THR A 164 31.43 -36.64 -4.13
CA THR A 164 30.89 -35.50 -4.90
C THR A 164 31.16 -34.18 -4.20
N ARG A 165 31.50 -33.12 -5.00
CA ARG A 165 31.67 -31.75 -4.46
C ARG A 165 30.38 -31.24 -3.83
N GLY A 166 30.51 -30.24 -2.97
CA GLY A 166 29.43 -29.56 -2.28
C GLY A 166 29.39 -29.85 -0.80
N THR A 167 28.42 -29.31 -0.10
CA THR A 167 28.31 -29.39 1.34
C THR A 167 26.96 -29.97 1.74
N GLU A 168 26.96 -30.82 2.76
CA GLU A 168 25.78 -31.31 3.44
C GLU A 168 25.85 -30.83 4.89
N ILE A 169 24.86 -30.06 5.33
CA ILE A 169 24.68 -29.62 6.71
C ILE A 169 23.57 -30.49 7.32
N ILE A 170 23.87 -31.15 8.45
CA ILE A 170 22.97 -32.04 9.16
C ILE A 170 22.69 -31.42 10.53
N LEU A 171 21.43 -31.05 10.76
CA LEU A 171 20.94 -30.53 12.04
C LEU A 171 20.29 -31.64 12.83
N HIS A 172 20.83 -31.97 14.03
CA HIS A 172 20.15 -32.80 15.01
C HIS A 172 19.18 -31.91 15.78
N ILE A 173 17.90 -32.00 15.46
CA ILE A 173 16.88 -31.07 15.94
C ILE A 173 16.66 -31.25 17.44
N ALA A 174 16.71 -30.16 18.19
CA ALA A 174 16.50 -30.13 19.63
C ALA A 174 15.04 -30.45 20.00
N GLU A 175 14.81 -30.93 21.23
CA GLU A 175 13.46 -31.33 21.68
C GLU A 175 12.45 -30.19 21.70
N ASP A 176 12.87 -28.98 21.93
CA ASP A 176 12.04 -27.77 21.92
C ASP A 176 11.73 -27.26 20.51
N SER A 177 12.32 -27.85 19.48
CA SER A 177 12.29 -27.39 18.09
C SER A 177 11.75 -28.47 17.12
N THR A 178 11.05 -29.48 17.64
CA THR A 178 10.55 -30.63 16.86
C THR A 178 9.55 -30.25 15.75
N GLU A 179 8.96 -29.08 15.79
CA GLU A 179 8.13 -28.56 14.70
C GLU A 179 8.86 -28.56 13.34
N PHE A 180 10.19 -28.38 13.33
CA PHE A 180 11.02 -28.38 12.13
C PHE A 180 11.32 -29.78 11.59
N LEU A 181 10.76 -30.84 12.18
CA LEU A 181 10.73 -32.19 11.64
C LEU A 181 9.43 -32.49 10.88
N GLU A 182 8.48 -31.52 10.85
CA GLU A 182 7.23 -31.68 10.12
C GLU A 182 7.38 -31.12 8.70
N GLU A 183 7.10 -31.95 7.67
CA GLU A 183 7.27 -31.56 6.26
C GLU A 183 6.44 -30.32 5.87
N HIS A 184 5.21 -30.20 6.42
CA HIS A 184 4.37 -29.03 6.13
C HIS A 184 5.01 -27.72 6.65
N ARG A 185 5.67 -27.79 7.83
CA ARG A 185 6.35 -26.65 8.43
C ARG A 185 7.57 -26.22 7.61
N ILE A 186 8.38 -27.17 7.17
CA ILE A 186 9.52 -26.88 6.28
C ILE A 186 9.04 -26.32 4.94
N THR A 187 7.98 -26.89 4.37
CA THR A 187 7.38 -26.37 3.13
C THR A 187 6.91 -24.91 3.28
N GLU A 188 6.26 -24.60 4.40
CA GLU A 188 5.82 -23.24 4.72
C GLU A 188 7.00 -22.26 4.76
N LEU A 189 8.06 -22.62 5.51
CA LEU A 189 9.25 -21.78 5.65
C LEU A 189 9.99 -21.58 4.33
N LEU A 190 10.17 -22.65 3.54
CA LEU A 190 10.80 -22.57 2.23
C LEU A 190 10.01 -21.68 1.29
N LYS A 191 8.68 -21.76 1.29
CA LYS A 191 7.81 -20.89 0.49
C LYS A 191 7.80 -19.44 0.98
N LYS A 192 7.92 -19.22 2.30
CA LYS A 192 7.93 -17.89 2.90
C LYS A 192 9.23 -17.14 2.60
N TYR A 193 10.37 -17.78 2.83
CA TYR A 193 11.67 -17.11 2.80
C TYR A 193 12.49 -17.33 1.54
N ASN A 194 12.27 -18.46 0.85
CA ASN A 194 13.14 -18.92 -0.23
C ASN A 194 12.42 -19.06 -1.59
N LYS A 195 11.19 -18.55 -1.70
CA LYS A 195 10.31 -18.71 -2.87
C LYS A 195 10.96 -18.33 -4.18
N PHE A 196 11.88 -17.37 -4.18
CA PHE A 196 12.49 -16.82 -5.38
C PHE A 196 14.02 -16.92 -5.39
N MET A 197 14.60 -17.77 -4.55
CA MET A 197 16.05 -17.99 -4.56
C MET A 197 16.55 -18.39 -5.94
N PRO A 198 17.75 -17.90 -6.39
CA PRO A 198 18.23 -18.08 -7.75
C PRO A 198 18.74 -19.49 -8.07
N VAL A 199 18.75 -20.39 -7.10
CA VAL A 199 19.09 -21.80 -7.27
C VAL A 199 17.86 -22.66 -6.97
N PRO A 200 17.53 -23.68 -7.80
CA PRO A 200 16.40 -24.57 -7.53
C PRO A 200 16.53 -25.28 -6.19
N ILE A 201 15.44 -25.29 -5.42
CA ILE A 201 15.36 -25.94 -4.11
C ILE A 201 14.40 -27.13 -4.21
N LYS A 202 14.94 -28.33 -4.02
CA LYS A 202 14.18 -29.58 -3.99
C LYS A 202 13.78 -29.90 -2.56
N PHE A 203 12.48 -30.16 -2.37
CA PHE A 203 11.96 -30.71 -1.13
C PHE A 203 10.92 -31.79 -1.42
N GLY A 204 11.34 -33.04 -1.25
CA GLY A 204 10.53 -34.23 -1.58
C GLY A 204 10.34 -34.47 -3.08
N MET A 205 9.32 -35.27 -3.39
CA MET A 205 8.92 -35.63 -4.75
C MET A 205 7.48 -35.18 -4.99
N LYS A 206 7.12 -34.90 -6.24
CA LYS A 206 5.73 -34.65 -6.66
C LYS A 206 5.35 -35.58 -7.81
N THR A 207 4.08 -35.93 -7.87
CA THR A 207 3.51 -36.68 -8.97
C THR A 207 3.07 -35.71 -10.06
N GLU A 208 3.64 -35.80 -11.23
CA GLU A 208 3.28 -35.02 -12.40
C GLU A 208 2.46 -35.84 -13.38
N THR A 209 1.33 -35.30 -13.82
CA THR A 209 0.47 -35.94 -14.81
C THR A 209 1.02 -35.65 -16.20
N LEU A 210 1.36 -36.67 -16.94
CA LEU A 210 1.86 -36.54 -18.31
C LEU A 210 0.70 -36.41 -19.31
N PRO A 211 0.91 -35.80 -20.47
CA PRO A 211 -0.07 -35.81 -21.56
C PRO A 211 -0.44 -37.25 -21.94
N LYS A 212 -1.71 -37.48 -22.20
CA LYS A 212 -2.17 -38.78 -22.68
C LYS A 212 -1.48 -39.10 -24.01
N PRO A 213 -1.05 -40.37 -24.22
CA PRO A 213 -0.50 -40.81 -25.49
C PRO A 213 -1.51 -40.63 -26.63
N GLU A 214 -1.03 -40.39 -27.85
CA GLU A 214 -1.89 -40.34 -29.05
C GLU A 214 -2.66 -41.67 -29.19
N GLY A 215 -4.01 -41.59 -29.20
CA GLY A 215 -4.88 -42.74 -29.33
C GLY A 215 -5.46 -43.28 -28.01
N ALA A 216 -5.11 -42.71 -26.83
CA ALA A 216 -5.74 -43.05 -25.56
C ALA A 216 -7.20 -42.55 -25.51
N LYS A 217 -8.10 -43.34 -24.93
CA LYS A 217 -9.50 -42.94 -24.73
C LYS A 217 -9.59 -41.84 -23.70
N GLU A 218 -10.63 -41.00 -23.79
CA GLU A 218 -10.85 -39.88 -22.90
C GLU A 218 -11.04 -40.32 -21.42
N GLU A 219 -11.55 -41.53 -21.22
CA GLU A 219 -11.81 -42.18 -19.93
C GLU A 219 -10.56 -42.82 -19.29
N ASP A 220 -9.47 -43.03 -20.05
CA ASP A 220 -8.26 -43.64 -19.51
C ASP A 220 -7.53 -42.67 -18.56
N PRO A 221 -7.02 -43.15 -17.39
CA PRO A 221 -6.25 -42.29 -16.50
C PRO A 221 -4.97 -41.82 -17.21
N ALA A 222 -4.68 -40.53 -17.11
CA ALA A 222 -3.43 -39.98 -17.64
C ALA A 222 -2.22 -40.60 -16.91
N PRO A 223 -1.14 -40.97 -17.61
CA PRO A 223 0.06 -41.53 -16.98
C PRO A 223 0.68 -40.50 -16.04
N THR A 224 1.21 -40.98 -14.93
CA THR A 224 1.86 -40.14 -13.91
C THR A 224 3.33 -40.52 -13.79
N LYS A 225 4.17 -39.52 -13.46
CA LYS A 225 5.60 -39.69 -13.19
C LYS A 225 5.96 -38.99 -11.90
N GLU A 226 6.75 -39.63 -11.06
CA GLU A 226 7.39 -38.94 -9.95
C GLU A 226 8.57 -38.10 -10.43
N VAL A 227 8.58 -36.84 -10.04
CA VAL A 227 9.65 -35.86 -10.35
C VAL A 227 10.05 -35.12 -9.09
N ASP A 228 11.25 -34.53 -9.10
CA ASP A 228 11.72 -33.70 -8.01
C ASP A 228 10.72 -32.54 -7.75
N ASN A 229 10.34 -32.34 -6.51
CA ASN A 229 9.48 -31.24 -6.12
C ASN A 229 10.32 -29.97 -5.90
N ILE A 230 10.48 -29.18 -6.95
CA ILE A 230 11.12 -27.84 -6.86
C ILE A 230 10.09 -26.84 -6.36
N ILE A 231 10.37 -26.22 -5.22
CA ILE A 231 9.40 -25.40 -4.49
C ILE A 231 9.58 -23.90 -4.68
N ASN A 232 10.64 -23.47 -5.33
CA ASN A 232 10.91 -22.06 -5.62
C ASN A 232 10.90 -21.78 -7.12
N ASN A 233 10.79 -20.50 -7.48
CA ASN A 233 10.94 -19.99 -8.84
C ASN A 233 12.28 -19.23 -8.95
N PRO A 234 13.34 -19.84 -9.54
CA PRO A 234 14.66 -19.21 -9.62
C PRO A 234 14.73 -18.01 -10.58
N ASN A 235 13.76 -17.86 -11.49
CA ASN A 235 13.74 -16.83 -12.52
C ASN A 235 12.43 -16.03 -12.50
N PRO A 236 12.14 -15.33 -11.42
CA PRO A 236 10.91 -14.57 -11.28
C PRO A 236 10.84 -13.40 -12.28
N ALA A 237 9.63 -12.94 -12.57
CA ALA A 237 9.41 -11.95 -13.62
C ALA A 237 10.20 -10.65 -13.43
N TRP A 238 10.40 -10.20 -12.18
CA TRP A 238 11.11 -8.93 -11.93
C TRP A 238 12.62 -8.94 -12.20
N THR A 239 13.23 -10.12 -12.36
CA THR A 239 14.66 -10.24 -12.73
C THR A 239 14.91 -10.15 -14.24
N LYS A 240 13.83 -10.19 -15.04
CA LYS A 240 13.90 -10.11 -16.50
C LYS A 240 13.82 -8.66 -16.97
N GLN A 241 14.31 -8.39 -18.19
CA GLN A 241 14.13 -7.07 -18.78
C GLN A 241 12.65 -6.83 -19.12
N PRO A 242 12.14 -5.59 -18.93
CA PRO A 242 10.75 -5.26 -19.26
C PRO A 242 10.37 -5.58 -20.73
N THR A 243 11.35 -5.49 -21.64
CA THR A 243 11.20 -5.80 -23.07
C THR A 243 10.96 -7.27 -23.38
N ASP A 244 11.36 -8.16 -22.47
CA ASP A 244 11.25 -9.61 -22.61
C ASP A 244 9.93 -10.17 -22.07
N LEU A 245 9.12 -9.30 -21.44
CA LEU A 245 7.87 -9.67 -20.78
C LEU A 245 6.65 -9.14 -21.55
N LYS A 246 5.64 -9.99 -21.62
CA LYS A 246 4.31 -9.66 -22.13
C LYS A 246 3.35 -9.36 -20.97
N GLU A 247 2.22 -8.76 -21.26
CA GLU A 247 1.19 -8.47 -20.26
C GLU A 247 0.75 -9.72 -19.48
N GLN A 248 0.68 -10.87 -20.16
CA GLN A 248 0.32 -12.14 -19.52
C GLN A 248 1.36 -12.57 -18.47
N ASP A 249 2.65 -12.37 -18.73
CA ASP A 249 3.72 -12.73 -17.78
C ASP A 249 3.59 -11.94 -16.46
N TYR A 250 3.18 -10.66 -16.55
CA TYR A 250 2.90 -9.84 -15.34
C TYR A 250 1.66 -10.34 -14.56
N LYS A 251 0.62 -10.75 -15.26
CA LYS A 251 -0.60 -11.30 -14.64
C LYS A 251 -0.32 -12.66 -14.00
N ASP A 252 0.44 -13.52 -14.65
CA ASP A 252 0.80 -14.84 -14.12
C ASP A 252 1.69 -14.69 -12.88
N PHE A 253 2.63 -13.74 -12.92
CA PHE A 253 3.45 -13.42 -11.75
C PHE A 253 2.62 -12.82 -10.60
N TYR A 254 1.62 -11.99 -10.87
CA TYR A 254 0.70 -11.49 -9.84
C TYR A 254 -0.07 -12.64 -9.17
N ARG A 255 -0.57 -13.60 -9.94
CA ARG A 255 -1.24 -14.80 -9.41
C ARG A 255 -0.29 -15.70 -8.62
N GLU A 256 0.98 -15.82 -9.05
CA GLU A 256 2.01 -16.53 -8.30
C GLU A 256 2.26 -15.87 -6.93
N MET A 257 2.34 -14.54 -6.88
CA MET A 257 2.54 -13.79 -5.64
C MET A 257 1.33 -13.86 -4.72
N TYR A 258 0.12 -13.75 -5.27
CA TYR A 258 -1.14 -13.61 -4.54
C TYR A 258 -2.18 -14.65 -4.97
N PRO A 259 -1.96 -15.95 -4.70
CA PRO A 259 -2.81 -17.03 -5.22
C PRO A 259 -4.25 -17.00 -4.70
N MET A 260 -4.52 -16.30 -3.60
CA MET A 260 -5.87 -16.13 -3.03
C MET A 260 -6.61 -14.91 -3.57
N GLN A 261 -5.98 -14.13 -4.45
CA GLN A 261 -6.59 -12.96 -5.08
C GLN A 261 -7.16 -13.36 -6.44
N PHE A 262 -8.47 -13.22 -6.60
CA PHE A 262 -9.16 -13.57 -7.84
C PHE A 262 -9.23 -12.41 -8.83
N GLU A 263 -9.09 -11.17 -8.34
CA GLU A 263 -9.14 -9.97 -9.18
C GLU A 263 -7.76 -9.66 -9.76
N GLU A 264 -7.74 -9.32 -11.04
CA GLU A 264 -6.52 -8.86 -11.71
C GLU A 264 -6.15 -7.44 -11.27
N PRO A 265 -4.86 -7.10 -11.24
CA PRO A 265 -4.44 -5.72 -10.98
C PRO A 265 -4.84 -4.80 -12.14
N LEU A 266 -5.11 -3.54 -11.83
CA LEU A 266 -5.48 -2.52 -12.82
C LEU A 266 -4.36 -2.27 -13.84
N PHE A 267 -3.12 -2.27 -13.36
CA PHE A 267 -1.88 -2.14 -14.15
C PHE A 267 -0.68 -2.45 -13.27
N ASN A 268 0.48 -2.55 -13.91
CA ASN A 268 1.75 -2.79 -13.24
C ASN A 268 2.78 -1.70 -13.55
N ILE A 269 3.80 -1.62 -12.71
CA ILE A 269 4.99 -0.78 -12.89
C ILE A 269 6.20 -1.68 -12.71
N HIS A 270 6.97 -1.90 -13.77
CA HIS A 270 8.23 -2.62 -13.71
C HIS A 270 9.36 -1.65 -13.37
N LEU A 271 10.03 -1.90 -12.25
CA LEU A 271 11.22 -1.19 -11.80
C LEU A 271 12.44 -1.95 -12.31
N ASN A 272 13.30 -1.26 -13.03
CA ASN A 272 14.57 -1.82 -13.48
C ASN A 272 15.58 -0.67 -13.65
N VAL A 273 16.52 -0.57 -12.71
CA VAL A 273 17.58 0.45 -12.71
C VAL A 273 18.85 -0.14 -12.09
N ASP A 274 19.98 0.17 -12.69
CA ASP A 274 21.32 -0.28 -12.33
C ASP A 274 22.26 0.87 -11.92
N TYR A 275 21.84 2.11 -12.13
CA TYR A 275 22.60 3.31 -11.75
C TYR A 275 21.65 4.46 -11.38
N PRO A 276 21.89 5.21 -10.31
CA PRO A 276 23.03 5.19 -9.34
C PRO A 276 22.87 4.18 -8.21
N PHE A 277 21.92 3.30 -8.27
CA PHE A 277 21.69 2.18 -7.35
C PHE A 277 21.01 1.05 -8.14
N ASN A 278 21.15 -0.18 -7.65
CA ASN A 278 20.48 -1.34 -8.22
C ASN A 278 19.08 -1.48 -7.59
N LEU A 279 18.05 -1.47 -8.44
CA LEU A 279 16.68 -1.69 -8.01
C LEU A 279 15.91 -2.40 -9.12
N THR A 280 15.39 -3.55 -8.82
CA THR A 280 14.44 -4.27 -9.65
C THR A 280 13.13 -4.50 -8.90
N GLY A 281 12.07 -4.81 -9.62
CA GLY A 281 10.79 -5.08 -8.97
C GLY A 281 9.60 -4.88 -9.88
N ILE A 282 8.46 -5.33 -9.42
CA ILE A 282 7.18 -5.10 -10.08
C ILE A 282 6.17 -4.67 -9.02
N LEU A 283 5.64 -3.47 -9.19
CA LEU A 283 4.54 -2.96 -8.37
C LEU A 283 3.23 -3.11 -9.14
N TYR A 284 2.17 -3.47 -8.42
CA TYR A 284 0.83 -3.63 -8.95
C TYR A 284 -0.13 -2.67 -8.25
N PHE A 285 -0.97 -2.01 -9.04
CA PHE A 285 -2.14 -1.31 -8.53
C PHE A 285 -3.29 -2.30 -8.40
N PRO A 286 -3.69 -2.67 -7.18
CA PRO A 286 -4.84 -3.54 -6.98
C PRO A 286 -6.13 -2.77 -7.29
N LYS A 287 -7.18 -3.49 -7.65
CA LYS A 287 -8.51 -2.93 -7.60
C LYS A 287 -8.92 -2.79 -6.13
N LEU A 288 -9.20 -1.56 -5.72
CA LEU A 288 -9.61 -1.30 -4.34
C LEU A 288 -11.09 -1.64 -4.20
N THR A 289 -11.38 -2.83 -3.69
CA THR A 289 -12.72 -3.17 -3.21
C THR A 289 -12.94 -2.53 -1.83
N ASN A 290 -14.17 -2.15 -1.52
CA ASN A 290 -14.54 -1.46 -0.25
C ASN A 290 -14.21 -2.26 1.04
N ASP A 291 -13.61 -3.42 0.94
CA ASP A 291 -13.12 -4.20 2.07
C ASP A 291 -11.78 -3.66 2.57
N LEU A 292 -11.84 -3.01 3.72
CA LEU A 292 -10.69 -2.52 4.49
C LEU A 292 -9.67 -3.61 4.94
N ASN A 293 -9.75 -4.82 4.41
CA ASN A 293 -8.76 -5.89 4.60
C ASN A 293 -7.46 -5.69 3.80
N VAL A 294 -7.11 -4.45 3.49
CA VAL A 294 -5.90 -4.02 2.77
C VAL A 294 -4.58 -4.45 3.47
N GLN A 295 -4.66 -4.95 4.70
CA GLN A 295 -3.46 -5.19 5.52
C GLN A 295 -2.69 -6.49 5.23
N LYS A 296 -3.19 -7.44 4.44
CA LYS A 296 -2.53 -8.75 4.27
C LYS A 296 -1.57 -8.86 3.09
N ASP A 297 -1.78 -8.11 2.02
CA ASP A 297 -1.01 -8.26 0.79
C ASP A 297 -0.18 -6.99 0.53
N ARG A 298 0.99 -6.92 1.17
CA ARG A 298 1.90 -5.77 1.10
C ARG A 298 2.95 -5.94 0.00
N ILE A 299 3.66 -4.86 -0.29
CA ILE A 299 4.90 -4.92 -1.07
C ILE A 299 5.92 -5.72 -0.27
N GLN A 300 6.54 -6.71 -0.92
CA GLN A 300 7.58 -7.54 -0.33
C GLN A 300 8.96 -7.03 -0.75
N LEU A 301 9.85 -6.88 0.23
CA LEU A 301 11.24 -6.51 0.00
C LEU A 301 12.11 -7.75 -0.10
N TYR A 302 12.91 -7.78 -1.15
CA TYR A 302 13.95 -8.77 -1.39
C TYR A 302 15.32 -8.10 -1.46
N GLN A 303 16.36 -8.86 -1.22
CA GLN A 303 17.75 -8.51 -1.48
C GLN A 303 18.41 -9.70 -2.16
N ASN A 304 18.80 -9.54 -3.43
CA ASN A 304 19.30 -10.64 -4.27
C ASN A 304 18.36 -11.86 -4.25
N GLN A 305 17.07 -11.64 -4.47
CA GLN A 305 16.00 -12.65 -4.47
C GLN A 305 15.76 -13.35 -3.11
N VAL A 306 16.39 -12.90 -2.03
CA VAL A 306 16.13 -13.37 -0.67
C VAL A 306 15.07 -12.49 -0.01
N PHE A 307 14.02 -13.09 0.50
CA PHE A 307 12.99 -12.35 1.25
C PHE A 307 13.57 -11.70 2.51
N VAL A 308 13.30 -10.42 2.66
CA VAL A 308 13.73 -9.61 3.81
C VAL A 308 12.54 -9.34 4.73
N THR A 309 11.53 -8.63 4.23
CA THR A 309 10.36 -8.19 5.00
C THR A 309 9.22 -7.78 4.07
N ASP A 310 8.02 -7.76 4.59
CA ASP A 310 6.83 -7.14 3.99
C ASP A 310 6.49 -5.77 4.60
N ASN A 311 7.29 -5.34 5.59
CA ASN A 311 7.23 -3.97 6.09
C ASN A 311 8.25 -3.09 5.36
N VAL A 312 7.77 -2.34 4.37
CA VAL A 312 8.59 -1.44 3.52
C VAL A 312 8.53 0.02 3.96
N GLU A 313 8.16 0.27 5.21
CA GLU A 313 8.12 1.61 5.80
C GLU A 313 9.49 2.31 5.66
N GLY A 314 9.48 3.55 5.17
CA GLY A 314 10.68 4.33 4.91
C GLY A 314 11.36 4.06 3.56
N ILE A 315 11.13 2.91 2.90
CA ILE A 315 11.63 2.62 1.54
C ILE A 315 10.62 3.09 0.50
N VAL A 316 9.36 2.73 0.70
CA VAL A 316 8.26 3.13 -0.16
C VAL A 316 7.52 4.27 0.52
N PRO A 317 7.20 5.37 -0.19
CA PRO A 317 6.36 6.43 0.35
C PRO A 317 5.04 5.88 0.88
N GLU A 318 4.54 6.48 1.95
CA GLU A 318 3.37 5.98 2.67
C GLU A 318 2.13 5.81 1.77
N PHE A 319 1.89 6.76 0.86
CA PHE A 319 0.77 6.69 -0.08
C PHE A 319 0.84 5.50 -1.06
N LEU A 320 2.03 4.91 -1.26
CA LEU A 320 2.25 3.74 -2.11
C LEU A 320 2.18 2.42 -1.34
N THR A 321 2.01 2.44 -0.01
CA THR A 321 1.91 1.20 0.79
C THR A 321 0.64 0.40 0.50
N MET A 322 -0.34 1.01 -0.16
CA MET A 322 -1.55 0.33 -0.67
C MET A 322 -1.29 -0.52 -1.93
N LEU A 323 -0.13 -0.34 -2.58
CA LEU A 323 0.27 -1.16 -3.71
C LEU A 323 0.70 -2.56 -3.26
N ARG A 324 0.69 -3.48 -4.21
CA ARG A 324 1.21 -4.85 -4.05
C ARG A 324 2.45 -5.03 -4.90
N GLY A 325 3.18 -6.11 -4.68
CA GLY A 325 4.29 -6.46 -5.55
C GLY A 325 5.59 -6.76 -4.81
N VAL A 326 6.68 -6.57 -5.51
CA VAL A 326 8.02 -6.88 -5.05
C VAL A 326 8.99 -5.75 -5.38
N ILE A 327 9.91 -5.51 -4.46
CA ILE A 327 11.08 -4.65 -4.64
C ILE A 327 12.29 -5.49 -4.26
N ASP A 328 13.31 -5.50 -5.11
CA ASP A 328 14.59 -6.18 -4.88
C ASP A 328 15.75 -5.19 -5.09
N SER A 329 16.57 -4.99 -4.06
CA SER A 329 17.71 -4.08 -4.13
C SER A 329 18.83 -4.52 -3.19
N PRO A 330 20.03 -4.77 -3.71
CA PRO A 330 21.22 -5.04 -2.88
C PRO A 330 21.72 -3.80 -2.12
N ASP A 331 21.34 -2.59 -2.56
CA ASP A 331 21.83 -1.32 -2.03
C ASP A 331 21.03 -0.82 -0.80
N ILE A 332 20.00 -1.54 -0.40
CA ILE A 332 19.26 -1.24 0.82
C ILE A 332 20.03 -1.81 2.02
N PRO A 333 20.52 -0.95 2.94
CA PRO A 333 21.29 -1.41 4.09
C PRO A 333 20.38 -2.15 5.08
N LEU A 334 20.75 -3.39 5.39
CA LEU A 334 20.07 -4.25 6.34
C LEU A 334 20.92 -4.43 7.61
N ASN A 335 20.25 -4.71 8.73
CA ASN A 335 20.94 -5.20 9.92
C ASN A 335 21.37 -6.66 9.76
N VAL A 336 22.10 -7.19 10.74
CA VAL A 336 22.64 -8.57 10.72
C VAL A 336 21.54 -9.63 10.57
N SER A 337 20.38 -9.42 11.19
CA SER A 337 19.23 -10.34 11.10
C SER A 337 18.37 -10.13 9.84
N ARG A 338 18.70 -9.14 9.01
CA ARG A 338 17.90 -8.69 7.86
C ARG A 338 16.44 -8.34 8.21
N SER A 339 16.15 -8.11 9.49
CA SER A 339 14.78 -7.87 9.97
C SER A 339 14.40 -6.41 10.05
N TYR A 340 15.39 -5.51 10.05
CA TYR A 340 15.19 -4.06 10.19
C TYR A 340 16.00 -3.29 9.15
N LEU A 341 15.38 -2.24 8.64
CA LEU A 341 15.98 -1.31 7.70
C LEU A 341 16.76 -0.24 8.46
N GLN A 342 17.93 0.12 7.95
CA GLN A 342 18.66 1.28 8.46
C GLN A 342 18.26 2.51 7.64
N ALA A 343 17.85 3.59 8.31
CA ALA A 343 17.54 4.85 7.64
C ALA A 343 18.83 5.45 7.05
N ASP A 344 18.96 5.39 5.73
CA ASP A 344 20.15 5.86 5.00
C ASP A 344 19.77 6.77 3.82
N GLY A 345 20.72 7.52 3.33
CA GLY A 345 20.62 8.34 2.13
C GLY A 345 20.27 7.56 0.86
N ALA A 346 20.66 6.29 0.75
CA ALA A 346 20.31 5.38 -0.34
C ALA A 346 18.81 5.12 -0.37
N VAL A 347 18.20 4.83 0.77
CA VAL A 347 16.75 4.57 0.91
C VAL A 347 15.93 5.76 0.42
N LYS A 348 16.32 7.00 0.77
CA LYS A 348 15.63 8.22 0.29
C LYS A 348 15.70 8.38 -1.23
N LYS A 349 16.83 8.02 -1.85
CA LYS A 349 16.98 8.06 -3.32
C LYS A 349 16.08 7.02 -3.99
N ILE A 350 16.02 5.81 -3.45
CA ILE A 350 15.16 4.73 -3.93
C ILE A 350 13.68 5.17 -3.82
N SER A 351 13.26 5.67 -2.66
CA SER A 351 11.90 6.18 -2.42
C SER A 351 11.52 7.26 -3.43
N SER A 352 12.38 8.25 -3.63
CA SER A 352 12.15 9.33 -4.62
C SER A 352 12.08 8.80 -6.05
N TYR A 353 12.87 7.78 -6.38
CA TYR A 353 12.83 7.14 -7.70
C TYR A 353 11.51 6.40 -7.93
N ILE A 354 11.06 5.62 -6.94
CA ILE A 354 9.77 4.90 -7.00
C ILE A 354 8.63 5.91 -7.19
N THR A 355 8.58 6.97 -6.38
CA THR A 355 7.59 8.05 -6.51
C THR A 355 7.54 8.62 -7.93
N ARG A 356 8.71 8.91 -8.50
CA ARG A 356 8.81 9.43 -9.85
C ARG A 356 8.30 8.43 -10.89
N LYS A 357 8.67 7.15 -10.79
CA LYS A 357 8.25 6.10 -11.73
C LYS A 357 6.74 5.86 -11.68
N VAL A 358 6.16 5.89 -10.49
CA VAL A 358 4.70 5.81 -10.31
C VAL A 358 4.01 6.99 -11.00
N ALA A 359 4.46 8.22 -10.75
CA ALA A 359 3.91 9.41 -11.38
C ALA A 359 4.05 9.40 -12.91
N ASP A 360 5.21 8.94 -13.42
CA ASP A 360 5.46 8.83 -14.86
C ASP A 360 4.54 7.79 -15.52
N LYS A 361 4.31 6.64 -14.84
CA LYS A 361 3.38 5.61 -15.33
C LYS A 361 1.95 6.12 -15.38
N LEU A 362 1.47 6.76 -14.30
CA LEU A 362 0.12 7.34 -14.24
C LEU A 362 -0.07 8.41 -15.33
N SER A 363 0.91 9.30 -15.50
CA SER A 363 0.90 10.31 -16.57
C SER A 363 0.87 9.68 -17.96
N SER A 364 1.60 8.57 -18.17
CA SER A 364 1.61 7.83 -19.44
C SER A 364 0.25 7.17 -19.70
N LEU A 365 -0.37 6.54 -18.70
CA LEU A 365 -1.70 5.94 -18.82
C LEU A 365 -2.75 7.00 -19.20
N PHE A 366 -2.74 8.14 -18.50
CA PHE A 366 -3.63 9.26 -18.80
C PHE A 366 -3.48 9.77 -20.25
N LYS A 367 -2.22 9.95 -20.71
CA LYS A 367 -1.96 10.47 -22.06
C LYS A 367 -2.29 9.49 -23.17
N ASN A 368 -2.03 8.19 -22.96
CA ASN A 368 -2.17 7.17 -24.00
C ASN A 368 -3.62 6.71 -24.16
N ASN A 369 -4.40 6.66 -23.06
CA ASN A 369 -5.79 6.24 -23.10
C ASN A 369 -6.56 6.89 -21.95
N ARG A 370 -7.03 8.10 -22.18
CA ARG A 370 -7.76 8.89 -21.19
C ARG A 370 -9.06 8.19 -20.74
N GLU A 371 -9.82 7.61 -21.65
CA GLU A 371 -11.08 6.93 -21.33
C GLU A 371 -10.87 5.75 -20.37
N ASP A 372 -9.84 4.94 -20.62
CA ASP A 372 -9.47 3.83 -19.73
C ASP A 372 -8.99 4.34 -18.36
N PHE A 373 -8.28 5.46 -18.33
CA PHE A 373 -7.84 6.09 -17.08
C PHE A 373 -9.03 6.63 -16.27
N GLU A 374 -9.99 7.29 -16.93
CA GLU A 374 -11.24 7.76 -16.31
C GLU A 374 -12.07 6.60 -15.74
N ALA A 375 -12.17 5.49 -16.48
CA ALA A 375 -12.88 4.29 -16.02
C ALA A 375 -12.24 3.67 -14.74
N LYS A 376 -10.92 3.81 -14.57
CA LYS A 376 -10.17 3.33 -13.40
C LYS A 376 -10.08 4.34 -12.26
N TRP A 377 -10.55 5.59 -12.48
CA TRP A 377 -10.35 6.69 -11.54
C TRP A 377 -10.80 6.37 -10.12
N ASN A 378 -11.97 5.76 -9.96
CA ASN A 378 -12.49 5.43 -8.63
C ASN A 378 -11.61 4.47 -7.83
N ASP A 379 -10.86 3.59 -8.52
CA ASP A 379 -9.98 2.62 -7.89
C ASP A 379 -8.59 3.21 -7.57
N ILE A 380 -8.16 4.28 -8.27
CA ILE A 380 -6.81 4.87 -8.12
C ILE A 380 -6.81 6.23 -7.43
N LYS A 381 -7.96 6.92 -7.35
CA LYS A 381 -8.07 8.31 -6.86
C LYS A 381 -7.45 8.50 -5.47
N ILE A 382 -7.73 7.60 -4.53
CA ILE A 382 -7.26 7.74 -3.15
C ILE A 382 -5.72 7.69 -3.04
N VAL A 383 -5.06 6.86 -3.86
CA VAL A 383 -3.60 6.78 -3.92
C VAL A 383 -3.02 8.08 -4.49
N ILE A 384 -3.64 8.62 -5.55
CA ILE A 384 -3.20 9.87 -6.19
C ILE A 384 -3.41 11.04 -5.24
N GLU A 385 -4.59 11.18 -4.65
CA GLU A 385 -4.91 12.25 -3.71
C GLU A 385 -4.00 12.25 -2.49
N TYR A 386 -3.73 11.05 -1.91
CA TYR A 386 -2.82 10.93 -0.77
C TYR A 386 -1.37 11.26 -1.17
N GLY A 387 -0.93 10.81 -2.34
CA GLY A 387 0.36 11.19 -2.89
C GLY A 387 0.50 12.70 -3.12
N MET A 388 -0.55 13.34 -3.63
CA MET A 388 -0.60 14.81 -3.79
C MET A 388 -0.52 15.54 -2.44
N LEU A 389 -1.04 14.96 -1.37
CA LEU A 389 -0.97 15.54 -0.03
C LEU A 389 0.40 15.37 0.61
N SER A 390 0.98 14.17 0.52
CA SER A 390 2.17 13.78 1.27
C SER A 390 3.49 14.13 0.57
N GLU A 391 3.50 14.26 -0.77
CA GLU A 391 4.73 14.40 -1.56
C GLU A 391 4.64 15.56 -2.58
N ASP A 392 5.32 16.67 -2.33
CA ASP A 392 5.24 17.86 -3.21
C ASP A 392 5.70 17.59 -4.65
N LYS A 393 6.76 16.78 -4.84
CA LYS A 393 7.23 16.40 -6.19
C LYS A 393 6.23 15.50 -6.93
N PHE A 394 5.43 14.72 -6.20
CA PHE A 394 4.35 13.97 -6.79
C PHE A 394 3.18 14.90 -7.13
N PHE A 395 2.83 15.85 -6.26
CA PHE A 395 1.81 16.85 -6.51
C PHE A 395 2.05 17.61 -7.82
N GLU A 396 3.27 18.15 -8.04
CA GLU A 396 3.63 18.87 -9.26
C GLU A 396 3.39 18.08 -10.56
N LYS A 397 3.57 16.75 -10.50
CA LYS A 397 3.31 15.85 -11.63
C LYS A 397 1.84 15.46 -11.74
N ALA A 398 1.23 15.12 -10.60
CA ALA A 398 -0.14 14.62 -10.53
C ALA A 398 -1.17 15.70 -10.90
N ASP A 399 -0.88 16.96 -10.66
CA ASP A 399 -1.71 18.10 -11.07
C ASP A 399 -2.05 18.11 -12.57
N LYS A 400 -1.23 17.44 -13.40
CA LYS A 400 -1.44 17.34 -14.86
C LYS A 400 -2.32 16.16 -15.29
N PHE A 401 -2.61 15.22 -14.41
CA PHE A 401 -3.40 14.02 -14.72
C PHE A 401 -4.42 13.64 -13.65
N ALA A 402 -4.38 14.26 -12.47
CA ALA A 402 -5.41 14.08 -11.46
C ALA A 402 -6.76 14.57 -12.01
N LEU A 403 -7.79 13.76 -11.80
CA LEU A 403 -9.12 14.00 -12.34
C LEU A 403 -10.09 14.47 -11.26
N TYR A 404 -10.99 15.35 -11.67
CA TYR A 404 -12.05 15.90 -10.85
C TYR A 404 -13.37 15.61 -11.54
N PRO A 405 -14.08 14.54 -11.13
CA PRO A 405 -15.36 14.15 -11.72
C PRO A 405 -16.45 15.16 -11.35
N THR A 406 -17.36 15.41 -12.30
CA THR A 406 -18.58 16.17 -12.06
C THR A 406 -19.71 15.24 -11.60
N VAL A 407 -20.77 15.82 -11.07
CA VAL A 407 -22.01 15.09 -10.71
C VAL A 407 -22.69 14.44 -11.93
N ASP A 408 -22.35 14.89 -13.14
CA ASP A 408 -22.84 14.32 -14.41
C ASP A 408 -21.92 13.25 -15.00
N GLY A 409 -20.81 12.95 -14.33
CA GLY A 409 -19.88 11.89 -14.74
C GLY A 409 -18.85 12.31 -15.78
N THR A 410 -18.70 13.61 -16.05
CA THR A 410 -17.61 14.15 -16.87
C THR A 410 -16.38 14.34 -16.02
N PHE A 411 -15.19 14.07 -16.56
CA PHE A 411 -13.92 14.20 -15.86
C PHE A 411 -13.11 15.36 -16.42
N PHE A 412 -12.54 16.15 -15.54
CA PHE A 412 -11.62 17.24 -15.90
C PHE A 412 -10.30 17.11 -15.13
N THR A 413 -9.19 17.50 -15.76
CA THR A 413 -8.00 17.92 -14.99
C THR A 413 -8.30 19.26 -14.34
N PHE A 414 -7.47 19.69 -13.38
CA PHE A 414 -7.72 20.97 -12.71
C PHE A 414 -7.64 22.16 -13.66
N GLU A 415 -6.72 22.12 -14.62
CA GLU A 415 -6.56 23.14 -15.65
C GLU A 415 -7.80 23.23 -16.57
N GLU A 416 -8.27 22.09 -17.08
CA GLU A 416 -9.49 22.00 -17.91
C GLU A 416 -10.72 22.51 -17.15
N LEU A 417 -10.86 22.11 -15.87
CA LEU A 417 -11.94 22.60 -15.01
C LEU A 417 -11.89 24.11 -14.85
N GLN A 418 -10.73 24.66 -14.54
CA GLN A 418 -10.55 26.08 -14.32
C GLN A 418 -10.91 26.89 -15.57
N GLU A 419 -10.50 26.45 -16.75
CA GLU A 419 -10.89 27.07 -18.03
C GLU A 419 -12.40 27.01 -18.24
N LYS A 420 -13.01 25.86 -17.95
CA LYS A 420 -14.45 25.62 -18.13
C LYS A 420 -15.29 26.54 -17.26
N ILE A 421 -14.96 26.70 -15.97
CA ILE A 421 -15.79 27.40 -15.00
C ILE A 421 -15.46 28.89 -14.84
N LYS A 422 -14.31 29.35 -15.33
CA LYS A 422 -13.82 30.70 -15.12
C LYS A 422 -14.84 31.81 -15.49
N ALA A 423 -15.53 31.66 -16.61
CA ALA A 423 -16.49 32.65 -17.06
C ALA A 423 -17.75 32.71 -16.20
N SER A 424 -18.24 31.55 -15.73
CA SER A 424 -19.50 31.45 -15.01
C SER A 424 -19.34 31.54 -13.50
N GLN A 425 -18.24 30.99 -12.94
CA GLN A 425 -18.04 30.79 -11.50
C GLN A 425 -16.93 31.67 -10.90
N THR A 426 -16.60 32.79 -11.53
CA THR A 426 -15.76 33.83 -10.90
C THR A 426 -16.65 34.82 -10.14
N ASP A 427 -16.30 35.09 -8.88
CA ASP A 427 -17.01 36.01 -8.01
C ASP A 427 -16.61 37.49 -8.25
N LYS A 428 -17.24 38.39 -7.51
CA LYS A 428 -16.94 39.85 -7.60
C LYS A 428 -15.52 40.24 -7.15
N ASP A 429 -14.85 39.37 -6.37
CA ASP A 429 -13.48 39.54 -5.87
C ASP A 429 -12.44 38.85 -6.78
N ASP A 430 -12.84 38.50 -8.01
CA ASP A 430 -12.02 37.82 -9.03
C ASP A 430 -11.47 36.46 -8.56
N LYS A 431 -12.22 35.75 -7.70
CA LYS A 431 -11.94 34.35 -7.30
C LYS A 431 -12.81 33.39 -8.07
N THR A 432 -12.21 32.34 -8.61
CA THR A 432 -12.95 31.23 -9.21
C THR A 432 -13.42 30.27 -8.13
N VAL A 433 -14.72 30.13 -7.99
CA VAL A 433 -15.35 29.25 -6.98
C VAL A 433 -15.65 27.89 -7.60
N VAL A 434 -14.96 26.88 -7.12
CA VAL A 434 -15.20 25.48 -7.49
C VAL A 434 -16.31 24.93 -6.61
N LEU A 435 -17.49 24.73 -7.21
CA LEU A 435 -18.63 24.10 -6.51
C LEU A 435 -18.45 22.60 -6.48
N TYR A 436 -18.80 21.97 -5.35
CA TYR A 436 -18.74 20.53 -5.22
C TYR A 436 -19.86 19.96 -4.34
N ALA A 437 -20.18 18.71 -4.58
CA ALA A 437 -21.02 17.86 -3.75
C ALA A 437 -20.18 16.67 -3.24
N SER A 438 -20.44 16.19 -2.03
CA SER A 438 -19.86 14.97 -1.47
C SER A 438 -20.82 13.78 -1.56
N ASP A 439 -22.11 14.04 -1.71
CA ASP A 439 -23.16 13.04 -1.86
C ASP A 439 -24.23 13.58 -2.83
N LYS A 440 -24.30 12.95 -4.00
CA LYS A 440 -25.17 13.38 -5.09
C LYS A 440 -26.67 13.28 -4.72
N GLU A 441 -27.04 12.26 -3.97
CA GLU A 441 -28.44 12.02 -3.59
C GLU A 441 -28.86 12.97 -2.46
N ALA A 442 -28.07 13.06 -1.41
CA ALA A 442 -28.37 13.92 -0.26
C ALA A 442 -28.35 15.42 -0.62
N GLN A 443 -27.59 15.82 -1.63
CA GLN A 443 -27.41 17.21 -2.02
C GLN A 443 -28.12 17.57 -3.35
N HIS A 444 -29.01 16.69 -3.83
CA HIS A 444 -29.65 16.80 -5.14
C HIS A 444 -30.30 18.17 -5.40
N SER A 445 -31.08 18.71 -4.46
CA SER A 445 -31.77 19.99 -4.63
C SER A 445 -30.82 21.19 -4.80
N TYR A 446 -29.66 21.15 -4.13
CA TYR A 446 -28.62 22.20 -4.24
C TYR A 446 -27.84 22.07 -5.56
N ILE A 447 -27.60 20.84 -5.99
CA ILE A 447 -26.99 20.55 -7.29
C ILE A 447 -27.88 21.09 -8.42
N GLU A 448 -29.18 20.82 -8.38
CA GLU A 448 -30.12 21.32 -9.38
C GLU A 448 -30.19 22.86 -9.40
N ALA A 449 -30.16 23.50 -8.23
CA ALA A 449 -30.11 24.97 -8.14
C ALA A 449 -28.82 25.55 -8.77
N ALA A 450 -27.68 24.89 -8.59
CA ALA A 450 -26.42 25.28 -9.22
C ALA A 450 -26.46 25.10 -10.75
N LYS A 451 -26.98 23.96 -11.22
CA LYS A 451 -27.15 23.66 -12.64
C LYS A 451 -28.10 24.64 -13.34
N ALA A 452 -29.18 25.04 -12.68
CA ALA A 452 -30.12 26.03 -13.21
C ALA A 452 -29.45 27.40 -13.49
N LYS A 453 -28.36 27.73 -12.75
CA LYS A 453 -27.52 28.90 -12.99
C LYS A 453 -26.41 28.65 -14.04
N GLY A 454 -26.32 27.46 -14.61
CA GLY A 454 -25.29 27.07 -15.56
C GLY A 454 -23.92 26.82 -14.91
N TYR A 455 -23.90 26.49 -13.62
CA TYR A 455 -22.67 26.18 -12.89
C TYR A 455 -22.32 24.72 -12.98
N GLU A 456 -21.02 24.43 -13.04
CA GLU A 456 -20.46 23.10 -12.97
C GLU A 456 -20.28 22.69 -11.51
N VAL A 457 -20.66 21.45 -11.16
CA VAL A 457 -20.54 20.91 -9.80
C VAL A 457 -19.70 19.62 -9.83
N LEU A 458 -18.65 19.57 -9.06
CA LEU A 458 -17.83 18.38 -8.88
C LEU A 458 -18.48 17.40 -7.92
N LEU A 459 -18.19 16.11 -8.08
CA LEU A 459 -18.47 15.06 -7.09
C LEU A 459 -17.17 14.67 -6.38
N LEU A 460 -16.96 15.18 -5.17
CA LEU A 460 -15.76 14.97 -4.37
C LEU A 460 -16.13 14.21 -3.10
N ASP A 461 -16.04 12.87 -3.16
CA ASP A 461 -16.51 11.92 -2.14
C ASP A 461 -15.38 11.21 -1.38
N SER A 462 -14.12 11.57 -1.66
CA SER A 462 -12.96 10.99 -0.96
C SER A 462 -12.88 11.45 0.50
N PRO A 463 -12.51 10.56 1.45
CA PRO A 463 -12.40 10.92 2.87
C PRO A 463 -11.29 11.94 3.17
N ILE A 464 -10.31 12.10 2.28
CA ILE A 464 -9.17 13.03 2.43
C ILE A 464 -9.32 14.30 1.59
N ILE A 465 -10.46 14.44 0.89
CA ILE A 465 -10.66 15.54 -0.07
C ILE A 465 -10.58 16.93 0.58
N GLY A 466 -11.02 17.08 1.83
CA GLY A 466 -10.94 18.34 2.55
C GLY A 466 -9.52 18.89 2.66
N HIS A 467 -8.55 18.02 2.93
CA HIS A 467 -7.13 18.37 2.97
C HIS A 467 -6.57 18.71 1.58
N LEU A 468 -6.99 17.95 0.55
CA LEU A 468 -6.57 18.23 -0.82
C LEU A 468 -7.10 19.57 -1.33
N MET A 469 -8.37 19.88 -1.06
CA MET A 469 -8.95 21.19 -1.39
C MET A 469 -8.17 22.34 -0.73
N GLN A 470 -7.81 22.22 0.54
CA GLN A 470 -7.00 23.21 1.24
C GLN A 470 -5.61 23.39 0.59
N LYS A 471 -4.95 22.29 0.19
CA LYS A 471 -3.66 22.34 -0.52
C LYS A 471 -3.82 23.02 -1.88
N LEU A 472 -4.89 22.71 -2.63
CA LEU A 472 -5.18 23.36 -3.92
C LEU A 472 -5.46 24.85 -3.76
N GLU A 473 -6.28 25.26 -2.78
CA GLU A 473 -6.55 26.69 -2.48
C GLU A 473 -5.29 27.45 -2.11
N THR A 474 -4.33 26.79 -1.45
CA THR A 474 -3.05 27.40 -1.07
C THR A 474 -2.05 27.46 -2.22
N SER A 475 -2.04 26.44 -3.09
CA SER A 475 -1.06 26.33 -4.19
C SER A 475 -1.48 27.06 -5.47
N LYS A 476 -2.79 27.34 -5.62
CA LYS A 476 -3.35 27.99 -6.81
C LYS A 476 -3.96 29.34 -6.44
N GLU A 477 -3.56 30.37 -7.16
CA GLU A 477 -4.05 31.71 -6.92
C GLU A 477 -5.53 31.85 -7.29
N LYS A 478 -6.28 32.60 -6.46
CA LYS A 478 -7.67 32.97 -6.70
C LYS A 478 -8.64 31.79 -6.90
N ILE A 479 -8.39 30.67 -6.25
CA ILE A 479 -9.28 29.51 -6.22
C ILE A 479 -9.89 29.38 -4.81
N SER A 480 -11.17 29.04 -4.76
CA SER A 480 -11.84 28.62 -3.53
C SER A 480 -12.81 27.47 -3.82
N PHE A 481 -12.96 26.56 -2.88
CA PHE A 481 -13.94 25.48 -2.94
C PHE A 481 -15.13 25.79 -2.05
N ALA A 482 -16.33 25.60 -2.57
CA ALA A 482 -17.57 25.73 -1.80
C ALA A 482 -18.49 24.53 -2.04
N ARG A 483 -18.96 23.87 -0.97
CA ARG A 483 -19.95 22.80 -1.11
C ARG A 483 -21.30 23.43 -1.46
N VAL A 484 -22.03 22.78 -2.35
CA VAL A 484 -23.30 23.34 -2.91
C VAL A 484 -24.36 23.66 -1.85
N ASP A 485 -24.28 23.06 -0.67
CA ASP A 485 -25.21 23.26 0.46
C ASP A 485 -24.62 24.10 1.60
N ALA A 486 -23.45 24.75 1.39
CA ALA A 486 -22.81 25.62 2.39
C ALA A 486 -23.54 26.96 2.56
N ASP A 487 -24.13 27.48 1.51
CA ASP A 487 -25.00 28.65 1.51
C ASP A 487 -25.97 28.57 0.31
N HIS A 488 -26.85 29.55 0.14
CA HIS A 488 -27.68 29.62 -1.06
C HIS A 488 -26.81 30.00 -2.29
N ILE A 489 -27.24 29.56 -3.47
CA ILE A 489 -26.39 29.57 -4.67
C ILE A 489 -25.86 30.96 -5.06
N ASP A 490 -26.66 32.03 -4.89
CA ASP A 490 -26.23 33.38 -5.23
C ASP A 490 -25.17 33.93 -4.26
N LYS A 491 -25.04 33.35 -3.06
CA LYS A 491 -24.04 33.71 -2.07
C LYS A 491 -22.76 32.87 -2.18
N LEU A 492 -22.87 31.66 -2.70
CA LEU A 492 -21.71 30.80 -3.00
C LEU A 492 -20.82 31.43 -4.07
N ILE A 493 -21.43 32.07 -5.10
CA ILE A 493 -20.73 32.82 -6.13
C ILE A 493 -21.31 34.21 -6.18
N GLN A 494 -20.74 35.14 -5.38
CA GLN A 494 -21.23 36.50 -5.30
C GLN A 494 -20.90 37.26 -6.55
N LYS A 495 -21.93 37.72 -7.28
CA LYS A 495 -21.82 38.63 -8.43
C LYS A 495 -21.99 40.07 -7.97
N GLU A 496 -21.66 41.05 -8.83
CA GLU A 496 -21.86 42.47 -8.56
C GLU A 496 -23.35 42.82 -8.46
N GLU A 497 -24.20 42.14 -9.23
CA GLU A 497 -25.66 42.32 -9.20
C GLU A 497 -26.26 41.62 -7.98
N THR A 498 -26.82 42.38 -7.04
CA THR A 498 -27.56 41.84 -5.88
C THR A 498 -29.07 42.01 -6.09
N GLN A 499 -29.81 40.99 -5.77
CA GLN A 499 -31.28 41.03 -5.75
C GLN A 499 -31.76 42.02 -4.67
N ILE A 500 -32.78 42.81 -5.01
CA ILE A 500 -33.38 43.76 -4.06
C ILE A 500 -34.56 43.08 -3.36
N SER A 501 -34.61 43.18 -2.05
CA SER A 501 -35.71 42.64 -1.25
C SER A 501 -37.01 43.39 -1.53
N LYS A 502 -38.10 42.64 -1.71
CA LYS A 502 -39.44 43.20 -1.82
C LYS A 502 -40.03 43.66 -0.47
N LEU A 503 -39.42 43.23 0.65
CA LEU A 503 -39.85 43.59 2.01
C LEU A 503 -39.13 44.83 2.52
N SER A 504 -39.86 45.68 3.19
CA SER A 504 -39.31 46.77 4.01
C SER A 504 -38.52 46.26 5.21
N ASP A 505 -37.68 47.07 5.80
CA ASP A 505 -36.91 46.68 6.98
C ASP A 505 -37.79 46.38 8.19
N GLU A 506 -38.96 47.05 8.36
CA GLU A 506 -39.95 46.75 9.37
C GLU A 506 -40.61 45.37 9.19
N GLU A 507 -40.90 45.03 7.92
CA GLU A 507 -41.44 43.70 7.55
C GLU A 507 -40.42 42.59 7.79
N LYS A 508 -39.12 42.83 7.48
CA LYS A 508 -38.04 41.89 7.78
C LYS A 508 -37.90 41.61 9.28
N GLU A 509 -37.90 42.67 10.12
CA GLU A 509 -37.83 42.48 11.58
C GLU A 509 -39.05 41.73 12.14
N THR A 510 -40.23 42.03 11.61
CA THR A 510 -41.45 41.32 11.97
C THR A 510 -41.35 39.83 11.58
N LEU A 511 -40.93 39.54 10.37
CA LEU A 511 -40.75 38.17 9.86
C LEU A 511 -39.74 37.39 10.69
N LYS A 512 -38.57 38.00 10.98
CA LYS A 512 -37.52 37.39 11.79
C LYS A 512 -38.02 37.03 13.18
N THR A 513 -38.70 37.94 13.84
CA THR A 513 -39.28 37.73 15.18
C THR A 513 -40.30 36.56 15.17
N GLU A 514 -41.16 36.50 14.19
CA GLU A 514 -42.17 35.43 14.07
C GLU A 514 -41.49 34.07 13.78
N LEU A 515 -40.45 34.03 12.96
CA LEU A 515 -39.66 32.82 12.70
C LEU A 515 -38.94 32.32 13.93
N GLU A 516 -38.21 33.21 14.64
CA GLU A 516 -37.45 32.88 15.84
C GLU A 516 -38.39 32.38 16.97
N LYS A 517 -39.59 32.95 17.07
CA LYS A 517 -40.62 32.47 18.00
C LYS A 517 -41.09 31.06 17.73
N VAL A 518 -41.27 30.68 16.46
CA VAL A 518 -41.68 29.33 16.04
C VAL A 518 -40.54 28.34 16.20
N ILE A 519 -39.31 28.73 15.87
CA ILE A 519 -38.12 27.90 15.94
C ILE A 519 -37.72 27.63 17.41
N GLY A 520 -37.93 28.62 18.33
CA GLY A 520 -37.61 28.52 19.75
C GLY A 520 -36.12 28.76 20.10
N GLU A 521 -35.87 29.15 21.35
CA GLU A 521 -34.55 29.57 21.85
C GLU A 521 -33.48 28.44 21.90
N LYS A 522 -33.87 27.18 21.77
CA LYS A 522 -32.95 26.02 21.81
C LYS A 522 -32.59 25.47 20.43
N SER A 523 -32.86 26.25 19.38
CA SER A 523 -32.69 25.77 18.03
C SER A 523 -31.24 25.90 17.55
N SER A 524 -30.78 24.91 16.78
CA SER A 524 -29.50 24.91 16.06
C SER A 524 -29.50 25.83 14.84
N TYR A 525 -30.56 26.65 14.65
CA TYR A 525 -30.74 27.45 13.47
C TYR A 525 -30.46 28.93 13.69
N THR A 526 -29.69 29.54 12.80
CA THR A 526 -29.56 30.99 12.70
C THR A 526 -30.40 31.48 11.52
N VAL A 527 -31.40 32.32 11.77
CA VAL A 527 -32.30 32.85 10.74
C VAL A 527 -31.61 33.96 9.97
N GLN A 528 -31.56 33.80 8.62
CA GLN A 528 -31.04 34.79 7.69
C GLN A 528 -32.12 35.14 6.66
N LEU A 529 -32.38 36.42 6.47
CA LEU A 529 -33.34 36.89 5.47
C LEU A 529 -32.58 37.40 4.24
N GLU A 530 -32.78 36.72 3.12
CA GLU A 530 -32.05 37.02 1.87
C GLU A 530 -33.00 37.34 0.72
N ALA A 531 -32.64 38.28 -0.11
CA ALA A 531 -33.34 38.55 -1.34
C ALA A 531 -32.83 37.62 -2.43
N MET A 532 -33.65 36.68 -2.84
CA MET A 532 -33.32 35.69 -3.85
C MET A 532 -34.31 35.79 -5.02
N ASP A 533 -34.09 34.98 -6.07
CA ASP A 533 -35.05 34.85 -7.15
C ASP A 533 -36.42 34.44 -6.58
N SER A 534 -37.52 35.02 -7.12
CA SER A 534 -38.88 34.74 -6.65
C SER A 534 -39.27 33.25 -6.80
N ASP A 535 -38.67 32.56 -7.74
CA ASP A 535 -38.91 31.15 -8.03
C ASP A 535 -38.02 30.20 -7.23
N ALA A 536 -37.00 30.73 -6.54
CA ALA A 536 -36.17 29.95 -5.65
C ALA A 536 -36.94 29.54 -4.38
N SER A 537 -36.52 28.45 -3.74
CA SER A 537 -37.20 27.90 -2.55
C SER A 537 -37.43 28.97 -1.47
N PRO A 538 -38.59 29.00 -0.82
CA PRO A 538 -38.89 29.99 0.21
C PRO A 538 -38.03 29.86 1.46
N PHE A 539 -37.71 28.62 1.86
CA PHE A 539 -36.89 28.29 3.03
C PHE A 539 -35.81 27.29 2.59
N ILE A 540 -34.55 27.58 2.93
CA ILE A 540 -33.39 26.75 2.63
C ILE A 540 -32.58 26.56 3.92
N ILE A 541 -32.15 25.35 4.21
CA ILE A 541 -31.25 25.06 5.33
C ILE A 541 -29.85 24.78 4.79
N THR A 542 -28.86 25.55 5.25
CA THR A 542 -27.47 25.38 4.86
C THR A 542 -26.58 25.10 6.07
N GLU A 543 -25.43 24.48 5.82
CA GLU A 543 -24.44 24.16 6.85
C GLU A 543 -23.18 25.00 6.61
N PRO A 544 -22.78 25.91 7.56
CA PRO A 544 -21.63 26.77 7.37
C PRO A 544 -20.36 25.97 7.02
N GLU A 545 -19.68 26.34 5.94
CA GLU A 545 -18.52 25.64 5.38
C GLU A 545 -17.42 25.41 6.44
N PHE A 546 -17.14 26.41 7.26
CA PHE A 546 -16.12 26.32 8.30
C PHE A 546 -16.42 25.24 9.33
N MET A 547 -17.65 25.16 9.84
CA MET A 547 -18.06 24.17 10.85
C MET A 547 -17.99 22.76 10.28
N ARG A 548 -18.40 22.61 9.04
CA ARG A 548 -18.37 21.33 8.32
C ARG A 548 -16.94 20.85 8.09
N ARG A 549 -16.06 21.70 7.54
CA ARG A 549 -14.65 21.35 7.33
C ARG A 549 -13.96 20.95 8.65
N MET A 550 -14.23 21.65 9.72
CA MET A 550 -13.74 21.27 11.05
C MET A 550 -14.21 19.87 11.47
N LYS A 551 -15.49 19.55 11.25
CA LYS A 551 -16.06 18.25 11.60
C LYS A 551 -15.42 17.11 10.76
N GLU A 552 -15.25 17.32 9.47
CA GLU A 552 -14.60 16.35 8.58
C GLU A 552 -13.12 16.13 8.94
N MET A 553 -12.37 17.19 9.23
CA MET A 553 -10.98 17.10 9.67
C MET A 553 -10.83 16.36 11.00
N GLN A 554 -11.79 16.48 11.93
CA GLN A 554 -11.80 15.72 13.18
C GLN A 554 -12.04 14.23 12.97
N GLN A 555 -12.84 13.85 11.98
CA GLN A 555 -13.12 12.45 11.66
C GLN A 555 -11.94 11.74 10.98
N THR A 556 -11.12 12.45 10.23
CA THR A 556 -9.96 11.90 9.50
C THR A 556 -8.66 11.98 10.28
N GLY A 557 -8.51 12.94 11.21
CA GLY A 557 -7.36 13.06 12.09
C GLY A 557 -7.52 12.19 13.32
N GLY A 558 -6.94 11.00 13.34
CA GLY A 558 -6.94 10.06 14.49
C GLY A 558 -6.19 10.59 15.72
N GLY A 559 -6.69 11.62 16.35
CA GLY A 559 -6.06 12.22 17.50
C GLY A 559 -7.06 12.96 18.38
N GLY A 560 -7.69 12.25 19.29
CA GLY A 560 -8.41 12.84 20.43
C GLY A 560 -7.48 13.62 21.36
N MET A 561 -6.81 14.66 20.89
CA MET A 561 -5.93 15.49 21.73
C MET A 561 -6.57 16.80 22.19
N PHE A 562 -7.73 17.15 21.67
CA PHE A 562 -8.57 18.17 22.26
C PHE A 562 -9.95 17.57 22.50
N GLY A 563 -10.30 17.37 23.77
CA GLY A 563 -11.59 16.87 24.23
C GLY A 563 -12.76 17.82 23.93
N MET A 564 -12.97 18.15 22.66
CA MET A 564 -14.17 18.78 22.14
C MET A 564 -15.14 17.67 21.73
N GLY A 565 -15.79 17.11 22.73
CA GLY A 565 -16.97 16.28 22.51
C GLY A 565 -17.99 17.07 21.71
N ASN A 566 -18.69 16.36 20.83
CA ASN A 566 -19.83 16.77 20.00
C ASN A 566 -19.99 18.29 19.88
N MET A 567 -19.35 18.88 18.84
CA MET A 567 -19.72 20.26 18.46
C MET A 567 -21.21 20.28 18.15
N PRO A 568 -21.97 21.26 18.70
CA PRO A 568 -23.37 21.38 18.36
C PRO A 568 -23.52 21.59 16.85
N GLU A 569 -24.46 20.88 16.26
CA GLU A 569 -24.82 21.10 14.87
C GLU A 569 -25.41 22.51 14.73
N MET A 570 -24.82 23.33 13.88
CA MET A 570 -25.29 24.69 13.59
C MET A 570 -25.67 24.80 12.12
N TYR A 571 -26.87 25.26 11.87
CA TYR A 571 -27.41 25.46 10.53
C TYR A 571 -27.83 26.92 10.33
N ASN A 572 -27.79 27.38 9.09
CA ASN A 572 -28.46 28.61 8.71
C ASN A 572 -29.84 28.26 8.11
N LEU A 573 -30.88 28.94 8.59
CA LEU A 573 -32.18 28.95 7.95
C LEU A 573 -32.27 30.21 7.09
N ILE A 574 -32.14 30.05 5.80
CA ILE A 574 -32.23 31.12 4.82
C ILE A 574 -33.68 31.23 4.36
N VAL A 575 -34.24 32.43 4.46
CA VAL A 575 -35.62 32.73 4.07
C VAL A 575 -35.63 33.74 2.93
N ASN A 576 -36.21 33.34 1.79
CA ASN A 576 -36.27 34.17 0.59
C ASN A 576 -37.34 35.25 0.72
N THR A 577 -36.89 36.50 0.92
CA THR A 577 -37.78 37.66 1.09
C THR A 577 -38.61 38.01 -0.14
N ASN A 578 -38.25 37.46 -1.30
CA ASN A 578 -38.94 37.74 -2.56
C ASN A 578 -39.95 36.66 -2.95
N HIS A 579 -40.01 35.54 -2.22
CA HIS A 579 -40.92 34.44 -2.53
C HIS A 579 -42.37 34.75 -2.09
N GLU A 580 -43.35 34.39 -2.92
CA GLU A 580 -44.76 34.68 -2.69
C GLU A 580 -45.31 34.13 -1.36
N LEU A 581 -44.89 32.93 -0.98
CA LEU A 581 -45.27 32.30 0.30
C LEU A 581 -44.81 33.12 1.51
N VAL A 582 -43.66 33.79 1.45
CA VAL A 582 -43.14 34.64 2.53
C VAL A 582 -44.03 35.90 2.69
N GLY A 583 -44.50 36.47 1.57
CA GLY A 583 -45.48 37.54 1.55
C GLY A 583 -46.85 37.08 2.15
N GLU A 584 -47.28 35.84 1.85
CA GLU A 584 -48.49 35.26 2.45
C GLU A 584 -48.33 35.07 3.98
N ILE A 585 -47.19 34.60 4.46
CA ILE A 585 -46.89 34.46 5.88
C ILE A 585 -47.02 35.81 6.59
N LEU A 586 -46.46 36.88 6.05
CA LEU A 586 -46.54 38.22 6.63
C LEU A 586 -47.96 38.77 6.63
N SER A 587 -48.69 38.65 5.55
CA SER A 587 -50.08 39.16 5.40
C SER A 587 -51.12 38.38 6.20
N THR A 588 -50.81 37.17 6.66
CA THR A 588 -51.72 36.31 7.42
C THR A 588 -51.98 36.88 8.79
N LYS A 589 -53.23 37.25 9.07
CA LYS A 589 -53.66 37.88 10.34
C LYS A 589 -53.85 36.89 11.51
N THR A 590 -54.13 35.64 11.21
CA THR A 590 -54.41 34.60 12.21
C THR A 590 -53.10 33.95 12.67
N ALA A 591 -52.73 34.16 13.91
CA ALA A 591 -51.49 33.64 14.49
C ALA A 591 -51.31 32.12 14.28
N LYS A 592 -52.37 31.32 14.49
CA LYS A 592 -52.35 29.88 14.31
C LYS A 592 -52.13 29.46 12.84
N LYS A 593 -52.69 30.21 11.86
CA LYS A 593 -52.46 29.94 10.42
C LYS A 593 -51.04 30.31 10.05
N LYS A 594 -50.52 31.43 10.56
CA LYS A 594 -49.13 31.88 10.30
C LYS A 594 -48.13 30.86 10.84
N GLU A 595 -48.27 30.45 12.08
CA GLU A 595 -47.43 29.41 12.70
C GLU A 595 -47.47 28.09 11.90
N ARG A 596 -48.62 27.67 11.42
CA ARG A 596 -48.76 26.46 10.60
C ARG A 596 -48.02 26.58 9.29
N LEU A 597 -48.09 27.73 8.60
CA LEU A 597 -47.34 27.99 7.34
C LEU A 597 -45.84 27.97 7.58
N ILE A 598 -45.34 28.62 8.66
CA ILE A 598 -43.92 28.62 9.02
C ILE A 598 -43.43 27.21 9.32
N ASN A 599 -44.16 26.46 10.19
CA ASN A 599 -43.78 25.09 10.53
C ASN A 599 -43.75 24.17 9.30
N GLN A 600 -44.74 24.30 8.38
CA GLN A 600 -44.76 23.50 7.18
C GLN A 600 -43.58 23.81 6.25
N SER A 601 -43.24 25.08 6.08
CA SER A 601 -42.11 25.53 5.25
C SER A 601 -40.76 25.12 5.85
N LEU A 602 -40.61 25.23 7.18
CA LEU A 602 -39.43 24.79 7.88
C LEU A 602 -39.24 23.26 7.75
N ASP A 603 -40.31 22.50 7.97
CA ASP A 603 -40.21 21.04 7.87
C ASP A 603 -39.99 20.54 6.45
N LEU A 604 -40.47 21.24 5.42
CA LEU A 604 -40.10 20.97 4.03
C LEU A 604 -38.61 21.21 3.78
N ALA A 605 -38.05 22.30 4.30
CA ALA A 605 -36.63 22.58 4.19
C ALA A 605 -35.78 21.56 4.98
N ARG A 606 -36.25 21.12 6.16
CA ARG A 606 -35.61 20.05 6.97
C ARG A 606 -35.66 18.70 6.25
N LEU A 607 -36.79 18.42 5.60
CA LEU A 607 -36.94 17.18 4.82
C LEU A 607 -35.96 17.17 3.63
N SER A 608 -35.86 18.27 2.89
CA SER A 608 -34.94 18.42 1.78
C SER A 608 -33.46 18.21 2.20
N LYS A 609 -33.10 18.63 3.44
CA LYS A 609 -31.76 18.45 4.00
C LYS A 609 -31.57 17.07 4.67
N GLY A 610 -32.61 16.23 4.74
CA GLY A 610 -32.55 14.92 5.42
C GLY A 610 -32.53 15.01 6.96
N LEU A 611 -32.87 16.17 7.53
CA LEU A 611 -32.87 16.43 8.98
C LEU A 611 -34.19 16.01 9.64
N LEU A 612 -35.26 15.84 8.88
CA LEU A 612 -36.58 15.47 9.40
C LEU A 612 -36.69 13.95 9.53
N LYS A 613 -36.75 13.44 10.75
CA LYS A 613 -36.73 11.99 11.04
C LYS A 613 -37.70 11.61 12.16
N GLY A 614 -38.01 10.33 12.29
CA GLY A 614 -38.75 9.76 13.43
C GLY A 614 -40.13 10.38 13.63
N ALA A 615 -40.43 10.79 14.88
CA ALA A 615 -41.73 11.35 15.28
C ALA A 615 -42.05 12.64 14.51
N GLU A 616 -41.07 13.51 14.30
CA GLU A 616 -41.26 14.79 13.61
C GLU A 616 -41.67 14.58 12.15
N LEU A 617 -41.06 13.62 11.47
CA LEU A 617 -41.45 13.24 10.10
C LEU A 617 -42.91 12.72 10.07
N THR A 618 -43.28 11.92 11.06
CA THR A 618 -44.66 11.39 11.16
C THR A 618 -45.69 12.52 11.36
N GLU A 619 -45.39 13.47 12.20
CA GLU A 619 -46.19 14.66 12.44
C GLU A 619 -46.32 15.55 11.21
N PHE A 620 -45.21 15.76 10.49
CA PHE A 620 -45.16 16.49 9.23
C PHE A 620 -46.05 15.84 8.19
N ILE A 621 -45.99 14.50 8.03
CA ILE A 621 -46.83 13.75 7.06
C ILE A 621 -48.32 13.92 7.41
N LYS A 622 -48.71 13.78 8.69
CA LYS A 622 -50.10 13.97 9.11
C LYS A 622 -50.58 15.38 8.78
N ARG A 623 -49.82 16.41 9.12
CA ARG A 623 -50.15 17.81 8.83
C ARG A 623 -50.26 18.09 7.34
N SER A 624 -49.37 17.47 6.51
CA SER A 624 -49.39 17.62 5.06
C SER A 624 -50.67 17.05 4.45
N TYR A 625 -51.16 15.90 4.93
CA TYR A 625 -52.45 15.34 4.49
C TYR A 625 -53.66 16.24 4.87
N GLU A 626 -53.59 16.94 5.99
CA GLU A 626 -54.64 17.90 6.38
C GLU A 626 -54.64 19.15 5.49
N MET A 627 -53.51 19.52 4.89
CA MET A 627 -53.37 20.67 3.99
C MET A 627 -53.86 20.37 2.54
N VAL A 628 -53.87 19.11 2.15
CA VAL A 628 -54.32 18.67 0.83
C VAL A 628 -55.86 18.50 0.79
N LYS A 629 -56.51 18.39 1.95
CA LYS A 629 -57.95 18.36 2.07
C LYS A 629 -58.55 19.78 2.03
#